data_870dc391e5c0e64e4992f809ef3d8c1e
#
_entry.id   870dc391e5c0e64e4992f809ef3d8c1e
#
_cell.length_a   1.000
_cell.length_b   1.000
_cell.length_c   1.000
_cell.angle_alpha   90.00
_cell.angle_beta   90.00
_cell.angle_gamma   90.00
#
_symmetry.space_group_name_H-M   'P 1'
#
loop_
_entity.id
_entity.type
_entity.pdbx_description
1 polymer ?
#
loop_
_entity_poly.entity_id
_entity_poly.type
_entity_poly.pdbx_seq_one_letter_code
_entity_poly.pdbx_strand_id
1 'polypeptide(L)'
;MGLINAAHTATAADGHGWQLLHYAPAQPIASLLWLPALGVAARHYAPFAQALAERGIAVFVHEWRGNGSSTLRASRRHDWGFRTLLEHDLPASQAIVAAQSPPLPRLLGGHSLGGQLACCHAALHPGSAARLWLVASGSPYWRNFPPPLRYGLPLAYRFLPWLARVQGVLHGRRLGFAGTEARSLIADWARVGRSNRYRAAGAPWDLEQALASVTCPVDGVVFAHDRFGPATALHALCAKMPQAPATLHLLDDAALGVRSDHFAWMRAPIAVAAALRTSLHDR
;
A
#
# COMPACT_ATOMS: atom_id res chain seq x y z
N MET A 1 -17.06 -24.98 2.99
CA MET A 1 -17.14 -24.29 1.67
C MET A 1 -15.74 -23.88 1.28
N GLY A 2 -15.26 -24.26 0.08
CA GLY A 2 -13.90 -23.91 -0.36
C GLY A 2 -13.77 -22.41 -0.71
N LEU A 3 -12.60 -21.85 -0.39
CA LEU A 3 -12.24 -20.50 -0.83
C LEU A 3 -11.96 -20.49 -2.35
N ILE A 4 -12.37 -19.44 -3.03
CA ILE A 4 -11.94 -19.14 -4.39
C ILE A 4 -10.47 -18.69 -4.31
N ASN A 5 -9.65 -19.26 -5.17
CA ASN A 5 -8.26 -18.83 -5.37
C ASN A 5 -8.04 -18.74 -6.89
N ALA A 6 -7.97 -17.51 -7.38
CA ALA A 6 -7.89 -17.21 -8.81
C ALA A 6 -6.87 -16.09 -9.07
N ALA A 7 -6.57 -15.87 -10.34
CA ALA A 7 -5.80 -14.73 -10.78
C ALA A 7 -6.45 -14.15 -12.04
N HIS A 8 -6.53 -12.83 -12.10
CA HIS A 8 -7.09 -12.11 -13.23
C HIS A 8 -5.97 -11.33 -13.93
N THR A 9 -5.87 -11.48 -15.25
CA THR A 9 -4.93 -10.69 -16.03
C THR A 9 -5.40 -9.23 -16.07
N ALA A 10 -4.57 -8.34 -15.56
CA ALA A 10 -4.74 -6.90 -15.64
C ALA A 10 -3.81 -6.32 -16.69
N THR A 11 -4.29 -5.32 -17.41
CA THR A 11 -3.50 -4.58 -18.40
C THR A 11 -3.80 -3.08 -18.23
N ALA A 12 -2.76 -2.31 -18.01
CA ALA A 12 -2.84 -0.86 -17.94
C ALA A 12 -2.92 -0.24 -19.35
N ALA A 13 -3.36 1.01 -19.45
CA ALA A 13 -3.54 1.72 -20.72
C ALA A 13 -2.22 1.86 -21.53
N ASP A 14 -1.07 1.79 -20.87
CA ASP A 14 0.25 1.83 -21.51
C ASP A 14 0.81 0.44 -21.89
N GLY A 15 -0.02 -0.61 -21.81
CA GLY A 15 0.33 -1.98 -22.20
C GLY A 15 1.04 -2.79 -21.10
N HIS A 16 1.30 -2.23 -19.91
CA HIS A 16 1.83 -2.98 -18.79
C HIS A 16 0.82 -4.02 -18.31
N GLY A 17 1.24 -5.28 -18.15
CA GLY A 17 0.41 -6.39 -17.70
C GLY A 17 0.90 -6.99 -16.38
N TRP A 18 -0.04 -7.51 -15.57
CA TRP A 18 0.24 -8.27 -14.34
C TRP A 18 -0.93 -9.22 -14.01
N GLN A 19 -0.72 -10.10 -13.02
CA GLN A 19 -1.78 -10.92 -12.45
C GLN A 19 -2.26 -10.28 -11.16
N LEU A 20 -3.56 -9.99 -11.09
CA LEU A 20 -4.25 -9.58 -9.87
C LEU A 20 -4.72 -10.86 -9.16
N LEU A 21 -4.11 -11.18 -8.01
CA LEU A 21 -4.48 -12.39 -7.26
C LEU A 21 -5.81 -12.18 -6.54
N HIS A 22 -6.68 -13.19 -6.56
CA HIS A 22 -8.04 -13.12 -6.00
C HIS A 22 -8.30 -14.28 -5.05
N TYR A 23 -8.66 -13.93 -3.80
CA TYR A 23 -9.06 -14.86 -2.74
C TYR A 23 -10.43 -14.45 -2.23
N ALA A 24 -11.43 -15.32 -2.27
CA ALA A 24 -12.77 -14.96 -1.85
C ALA A 24 -13.54 -16.13 -1.23
N PRO A 25 -14.45 -15.87 -0.29
CA PRO A 25 -15.48 -16.84 0.10
C PRO A 25 -16.54 -16.95 -0.99
N ALA A 26 -17.38 -17.97 -0.93
CA ALA A 26 -18.49 -18.13 -1.86
C ALA A 26 -19.50 -16.96 -1.82
N GLN A 27 -19.67 -16.36 -0.65
CA GLN A 27 -20.56 -15.22 -0.41
C GLN A 27 -19.79 -14.12 0.32
N PRO A 28 -19.10 -13.23 -0.38
CA PRO A 28 -18.40 -12.12 0.24
C PRO A 28 -19.37 -11.04 0.72
N ILE A 29 -19.00 -10.33 1.78
CA ILE A 29 -19.75 -9.18 2.34
C ILE A 29 -19.11 -7.83 1.96
N ALA A 30 -17.86 -7.84 1.51
CA ALA A 30 -17.12 -6.70 0.97
C ALA A 30 -16.02 -7.18 0.03
N SER A 31 -15.51 -6.29 -0.82
CA SER A 31 -14.34 -6.52 -1.66
C SER A 31 -13.21 -5.56 -1.27
N LEU A 32 -11.98 -6.06 -1.24
CA LEU A 32 -10.78 -5.31 -0.90
C LEU A 32 -9.78 -5.35 -2.06
N LEU A 33 -9.38 -4.19 -2.56
CA LEU A 33 -8.14 -4.06 -3.34
C LEU A 33 -6.98 -3.80 -2.38
N TRP A 34 -6.04 -4.75 -2.32
CA TRP A 34 -4.87 -4.69 -1.45
C TRP A 34 -3.60 -4.34 -2.22
N LEU A 35 -2.89 -3.31 -1.75
CA LEU A 35 -1.66 -2.80 -2.36
C LEU A 35 -0.44 -3.22 -1.53
N PRO A 36 0.52 -3.97 -2.12
CA PRO A 36 1.73 -4.42 -1.45
C PRO A 36 2.66 -3.29 -0.98
N ALA A 37 3.55 -3.61 -0.05
CA ALA A 37 4.68 -2.74 0.27
C ALA A 37 5.67 -2.64 -0.89
N LEU A 38 6.52 -1.60 -0.86
CA LEU A 38 7.58 -1.40 -1.85
C LEU A 38 8.48 -2.64 -1.95
N GLY A 39 8.64 -3.17 -3.16
CA GLY A 39 9.49 -4.34 -3.46
C GLY A 39 8.96 -5.69 -2.99
N VAL A 40 7.73 -5.75 -2.49
CA VAL A 40 7.08 -6.99 -2.05
C VAL A 40 6.10 -7.46 -3.12
N ALA A 41 6.29 -8.67 -3.62
CA ALA A 41 5.40 -9.25 -4.63
C ALA A 41 4.06 -9.70 -4.02
N ALA A 42 2.99 -9.63 -4.81
CA ALA A 42 1.62 -9.95 -4.41
C ALA A 42 1.48 -11.32 -3.74
N ARG A 43 2.20 -12.34 -4.22
CA ARG A 43 2.15 -13.70 -3.66
C ARG A 43 2.46 -13.80 -2.17
N HIS A 44 3.24 -12.87 -1.62
CA HIS A 44 3.60 -12.87 -0.20
C HIS A 44 2.44 -12.48 0.71
N TYR A 45 1.36 -11.93 0.16
CA TYR A 45 0.13 -11.60 0.89
C TYR A 45 -0.92 -12.71 0.84
N ALA A 46 -0.63 -13.87 0.21
CA ALA A 46 -1.58 -14.99 0.14
C ALA A 46 -2.11 -15.42 1.53
N PRO A 47 -1.28 -15.59 2.59
CA PRO A 47 -1.80 -15.94 3.91
C PRO A 47 -2.75 -14.88 4.49
N PHE A 48 -2.45 -13.61 4.29
CA PHE A 48 -3.30 -12.50 4.74
C PHE A 48 -4.62 -12.44 3.96
N ALA A 49 -4.56 -12.58 2.64
CA ALA A 49 -5.74 -12.59 1.79
C ALA A 49 -6.67 -13.77 2.10
N GLN A 50 -6.11 -14.96 2.37
CA GLN A 50 -6.86 -16.13 2.81
C GLN A 50 -7.52 -15.90 4.17
N ALA A 51 -6.77 -15.35 5.15
CA ALA A 51 -7.32 -15.04 6.47
C ALA A 51 -8.49 -14.04 6.43
N LEU A 52 -8.46 -13.07 5.50
CA LEU A 52 -9.57 -12.15 5.26
C LEU A 52 -10.73 -12.82 4.51
N ALA A 53 -10.42 -13.69 3.53
CA ALA A 53 -11.45 -14.44 2.81
C ALA A 53 -12.25 -15.37 3.73
N GLU A 54 -11.59 -16.03 4.70
CA GLU A 54 -12.23 -16.80 5.76
C GLU A 54 -13.15 -15.95 6.65
N ARG A 55 -12.93 -14.61 6.66
CA ARG A 55 -13.74 -13.62 7.39
C ARG A 55 -14.77 -12.89 6.52
N GLY A 56 -15.03 -13.40 5.32
CA GLY A 56 -16.07 -12.88 4.43
C GLY A 56 -15.63 -11.78 3.48
N ILE A 57 -14.34 -11.50 3.32
CA ILE A 57 -13.85 -10.44 2.43
C ILE A 57 -13.27 -11.03 1.15
N ALA A 58 -13.77 -10.60 -0.02
CA ALA A 58 -13.11 -10.90 -1.29
C ALA A 58 -11.88 -10.00 -1.44
N VAL A 59 -10.69 -10.59 -1.49
CA VAL A 59 -9.41 -9.86 -1.52
C VAL A 59 -8.77 -9.97 -2.89
N PHE A 60 -8.48 -8.84 -3.50
CA PHE A 60 -7.72 -8.71 -4.73
C PHE A 60 -6.36 -8.09 -4.42
N VAL A 61 -5.28 -8.84 -4.63
CA VAL A 61 -3.93 -8.36 -4.33
C VAL A 61 -3.27 -7.86 -5.61
N HIS A 62 -2.97 -6.57 -5.63
CA HIS A 62 -2.28 -5.90 -6.73
C HIS A 62 -0.83 -6.39 -6.85
N GLU A 63 -0.31 -6.44 -8.06
CA GLU A 63 1.12 -6.66 -8.32
C GLU A 63 1.75 -5.40 -8.89
N TRP A 64 2.71 -4.84 -8.16
CA TRP A 64 3.41 -3.64 -8.60
C TRP A 64 4.27 -3.86 -9.85
N ARG A 65 4.40 -2.84 -10.69
CA ARG A 65 5.39 -2.81 -11.77
C ARG A 65 6.76 -3.20 -11.23
N GLY A 66 7.44 -4.08 -11.96
CA GLY A 66 8.76 -4.55 -11.60
C GLY A 66 8.80 -5.76 -10.68
N ASN A 67 7.68 -6.13 -10.05
CA ASN A 67 7.59 -7.26 -9.12
C ASN A 67 6.86 -8.47 -9.74
N GLY A 68 7.03 -9.62 -9.14
CA GLY A 68 6.30 -10.86 -9.40
C GLY A 68 5.90 -11.09 -10.85
N SER A 69 4.59 -11.06 -11.11
CA SER A 69 3.95 -11.32 -12.41
C SER A 69 3.97 -10.13 -13.39
N SER A 70 4.48 -8.96 -12.97
CA SER A 70 4.60 -7.79 -13.85
C SER A 70 5.37 -8.10 -15.13
N THR A 71 4.87 -7.67 -16.28
CA THR A 71 5.54 -7.81 -17.60
C THR A 71 6.74 -6.87 -17.76
N LEU A 72 6.85 -5.85 -16.90
CA LEU A 72 7.96 -4.89 -16.91
C LEU A 72 8.95 -5.14 -15.80
N ARG A 73 10.19 -4.69 -16.00
CA ARG A 73 11.23 -4.59 -14.96
C ARG A 73 11.88 -3.23 -15.04
N ALA A 74 12.12 -2.63 -13.86
CA ALA A 74 12.82 -1.34 -13.79
C ALA A 74 14.20 -1.43 -14.44
N SER A 75 14.52 -0.45 -15.25
CA SER A 75 15.80 -0.36 -15.97
C SER A 75 16.09 1.09 -16.38
N ARG A 76 17.20 1.33 -17.05
CA ARG A 76 17.46 2.65 -17.65
C ARG A 76 16.40 3.06 -18.70
N ARG A 77 15.77 2.07 -19.36
CA ARG A 77 14.76 2.30 -20.41
C ARG A 77 13.34 2.30 -19.86
N HIS A 78 13.08 1.58 -18.77
CA HIS A 78 11.76 1.44 -18.17
C HIS A 78 11.76 2.07 -16.78
N ASP A 79 11.05 3.17 -16.66
CA ASP A 79 10.95 3.98 -15.44
C ASP A 79 9.52 4.42 -15.21
N TRP A 80 9.15 4.53 -13.95
CA TRP A 80 7.82 4.97 -13.51
C TRP A 80 7.90 5.59 -12.14
N GLY A 81 6.95 6.47 -11.84
CA GLY A 81 6.76 7.11 -10.55
C GLY A 81 5.32 6.98 -10.06
N PHE A 82 4.96 7.75 -9.06
CA PHE A 82 3.61 7.76 -8.48
C PHE A 82 2.54 8.05 -9.54
N ARG A 83 2.82 8.96 -10.47
CA ARG A 83 1.88 9.30 -11.53
C ARG A 83 1.45 8.07 -12.32
N THR A 84 2.39 7.28 -12.82
CA THR A 84 2.10 6.09 -13.62
C THR A 84 1.26 5.08 -12.83
N LEU A 85 1.61 4.85 -11.56
CA LEU A 85 0.88 3.91 -10.70
C LEU A 85 -0.57 4.37 -10.46
N LEU A 86 -0.76 5.66 -10.19
CA LEU A 86 -2.06 6.25 -9.87
C LEU A 86 -2.96 6.45 -11.09
N GLU A 87 -2.40 6.78 -12.27
CA GLU A 87 -3.15 7.03 -13.50
C GLU A 87 -3.45 5.75 -14.30
N HIS A 88 -2.60 4.73 -14.22
CA HIS A 88 -2.69 3.55 -15.08
C HIS A 88 -2.93 2.25 -14.32
N ASP A 89 -2.08 1.91 -13.32
CA ASP A 89 -2.10 0.59 -12.71
C ASP A 89 -3.27 0.40 -11.74
N LEU A 90 -3.47 1.35 -10.83
CA LEU A 90 -4.51 1.23 -9.82
C LEU A 90 -5.92 1.32 -10.42
N PRO A 91 -6.22 2.22 -11.38
CA PRO A 91 -7.51 2.21 -12.07
C PRO A 91 -7.80 0.89 -12.79
N ALA A 92 -6.80 0.27 -13.46
CA ALA A 92 -6.97 -1.01 -14.12
C ALA A 92 -7.27 -2.14 -13.13
N SER A 93 -6.57 -2.22 -12.00
CA SER A 93 -6.89 -3.17 -10.94
C SER A 93 -8.27 -2.94 -10.34
N GLN A 94 -8.66 -1.69 -10.10
CA GLN A 94 -9.97 -1.35 -9.56
C GLN A 94 -11.11 -1.71 -10.50
N ALA A 95 -10.91 -1.55 -11.81
CA ALA A 95 -11.89 -1.97 -12.83
C ALA A 95 -12.14 -3.48 -12.77
N ILE A 96 -11.09 -4.30 -12.60
CA ILE A 96 -11.24 -5.76 -12.43
C ILE A 96 -11.99 -6.08 -11.14
N VAL A 97 -11.66 -5.44 -10.01
CA VAL A 97 -12.41 -5.62 -8.75
C VAL A 97 -13.88 -5.31 -8.96
N ALA A 98 -14.20 -4.23 -9.67
CA ALA A 98 -15.58 -3.84 -9.95
C ALA A 98 -16.32 -4.85 -10.84
N ALA A 99 -15.62 -5.46 -11.80
CA ALA A 99 -16.19 -6.45 -12.70
C ALA A 99 -16.34 -7.85 -12.07
N GLN A 100 -15.47 -8.20 -11.13
CA GLN A 100 -15.42 -9.53 -10.50
C GLN A 100 -16.15 -9.60 -9.15
N SER A 101 -16.57 -8.48 -8.60
CA SER A 101 -17.28 -8.41 -7.33
C SER A 101 -18.74 -8.02 -7.53
N PRO A 102 -19.69 -8.62 -6.79
CA PRO A 102 -21.06 -8.12 -6.73
C PRO A 102 -21.08 -6.67 -6.21
N PRO A 103 -22.24 -5.97 -6.24
CA PRO A 103 -22.36 -4.61 -5.72
C PRO A 103 -22.26 -4.58 -4.19
N LEU A 104 -21.05 -4.76 -3.67
CA LEU A 104 -20.70 -4.78 -2.26
C LEU A 104 -19.86 -3.54 -1.90
N PRO A 105 -19.76 -3.20 -0.59
CA PRO A 105 -18.81 -2.20 -0.12
C PRO A 105 -17.40 -2.50 -0.63
N ARG A 106 -16.77 -1.53 -1.28
CA ARG A 106 -15.41 -1.64 -1.78
C ARG A 106 -14.45 -1.05 -0.78
N LEU A 107 -13.50 -1.85 -0.37
CA LEU A 107 -12.41 -1.44 0.51
C LEU A 107 -11.15 -1.24 -0.34
N LEU A 108 -10.33 -0.30 0.06
CA LEU A 108 -9.01 -0.10 -0.52
C LEU A 108 -8.00 -0.06 0.62
N GLY A 109 -6.90 -0.76 0.47
CA GLY A 109 -5.92 -0.79 1.55
C GLY A 109 -4.54 -1.17 1.07
N GLY A 110 -3.59 -1.13 1.98
CA GLY A 110 -2.24 -1.54 1.64
C GLY A 110 -1.27 -1.53 2.81
N HIS A 111 -0.14 -2.15 2.54
CA HIS A 111 0.99 -2.24 3.43
C HIS A 111 2.03 -1.18 3.06
N SER A 112 2.51 -0.42 4.05
CA SER A 112 3.63 0.52 3.87
C SER A 112 3.36 1.52 2.73
N LEU A 113 4.18 1.57 1.68
CA LEU A 113 3.95 2.39 0.49
C LEU A 113 2.59 2.11 -0.17
N GLY A 114 2.13 0.85 -0.14
CA GLY A 114 0.83 0.49 -0.68
C GLY A 114 -0.31 1.23 0.00
N GLY A 115 -0.27 1.37 1.33
CA GLY A 115 -1.27 2.16 2.06
C GLY A 115 -1.20 3.66 1.74
N GLN A 116 -0.01 4.21 1.53
CA GLN A 116 0.15 5.60 1.10
C GLN A 116 -0.51 5.84 -0.27
N LEU A 117 -0.24 4.95 -1.24
CA LEU A 117 -0.82 5.04 -2.58
C LEU A 117 -2.32 4.70 -2.60
N ALA A 118 -2.81 3.87 -1.67
CA ALA A 118 -4.24 3.65 -1.47
C ALA A 118 -4.94 4.96 -1.08
N CYS A 119 -4.39 5.71 -0.11
CA CYS A 119 -4.92 7.03 0.25
C CYS A 119 -4.90 8.01 -0.93
N CYS A 120 -3.79 8.07 -1.67
CA CYS A 120 -3.69 8.93 -2.85
C CYS A 120 -4.69 8.54 -3.95
N HIS A 121 -4.90 7.24 -4.19
CA HIS A 121 -5.86 6.77 -5.18
C HIS A 121 -7.31 7.09 -4.77
N ALA A 122 -7.68 6.83 -3.51
CA ALA A 122 -9.00 7.20 -3.00
C ALA A 122 -9.26 8.72 -3.09
N ALA A 123 -8.22 9.53 -2.84
CA ALA A 123 -8.29 10.98 -2.95
C ALA A 123 -8.54 11.46 -4.39
N LEU A 124 -7.91 10.83 -5.38
CA LEU A 124 -8.10 11.16 -6.80
C LEU A 124 -9.40 10.61 -7.38
N HIS A 125 -10.00 9.61 -6.74
CA HIS A 125 -11.21 8.95 -7.18
C HIS A 125 -12.25 8.90 -6.03
N PRO A 126 -12.91 10.02 -5.70
CA PRO A 126 -13.93 10.07 -4.66
C PRO A 126 -15.02 9.01 -4.86
N GLY A 127 -15.39 8.32 -3.78
CA GLY A 127 -16.37 7.22 -3.83
C GLY A 127 -15.79 5.87 -4.32
N SER A 128 -14.52 5.81 -4.67
CA SER A 128 -13.87 4.55 -5.08
C SER A 128 -13.67 3.55 -3.95
N ALA A 129 -13.66 4.01 -2.71
CA ALA A 129 -13.55 3.21 -1.51
C ALA A 129 -14.54 3.65 -0.43
N ALA A 130 -15.25 2.68 0.16
CA ALA A 130 -16.10 2.92 1.32
C ALA A 130 -15.27 3.03 2.61
N ARG A 131 -14.04 2.51 2.62
CA ARG A 131 -13.13 2.51 3.78
C ARG A 131 -11.70 2.25 3.33
N LEU A 132 -10.74 2.81 4.05
CA LEU A 132 -9.30 2.60 3.85
C LEU A 132 -8.74 1.70 4.96
N TRP A 133 -7.96 0.67 4.58
CA TRP A 133 -7.25 -0.21 5.50
C TRP A 133 -5.75 -0.09 5.35
N LEU A 134 -5.08 0.40 6.38
CA LEU A 134 -3.65 0.72 6.35
C LEU A 134 -2.89 -0.15 7.34
N VAL A 135 -1.93 -0.94 6.88
CA VAL A 135 -1.11 -1.80 7.75
C VAL A 135 0.36 -1.39 7.64
N ALA A 136 1.00 -1.14 8.77
CA ALA A 136 2.40 -0.70 8.83
C ALA A 136 2.69 0.44 7.83
N SER A 137 1.74 1.34 7.66
CA SER A 137 1.77 2.43 6.68
C SER A 137 1.76 3.79 7.36
N GLY A 138 2.26 4.80 6.65
CA GLY A 138 2.28 6.16 7.18
C GLY A 138 3.08 7.10 6.29
N SER A 139 3.07 8.39 6.62
CA SER A 139 3.91 9.37 5.92
C SER A 139 5.39 9.09 6.18
N PRO A 140 6.22 8.91 5.12
CA PRO A 140 7.64 8.62 5.27
C PRO A 140 8.45 9.84 5.71
N TYR A 141 7.80 10.93 6.14
CA TYR A 141 8.46 12.16 6.53
C TYR A 141 9.43 11.92 7.69
N TRP A 142 10.68 12.28 7.50
CA TRP A 142 11.77 11.95 8.43
C TRP A 142 11.52 12.34 9.89
N ARG A 143 10.76 13.41 10.15
CA ARG A 143 10.43 13.85 11.51
C ARG A 143 9.44 12.95 12.25
N ASN A 144 8.73 12.07 11.52
CA ASN A 144 7.79 11.12 12.09
C ASN A 144 8.48 9.91 12.72
N PHE A 145 9.80 9.78 12.56
CA PHE A 145 10.55 8.62 13.04
C PHE A 145 11.31 8.93 14.33
N PRO A 146 11.48 7.94 15.24
CA PRO A 146 12.24 8.13 16.46
C PRO A 146 13.75 8.27 16.19
N PRO A 147 14.51 8.91 17.11
CA PRO A 147 15.97 8.83 17.11
C PRO A 147 16.45 7.37 17.25
N PRO A 148 17.61 6.99 16.70
CA PRO A 148 18.47 7.83 15.85
C PRO A 148 18.06 7.86 14.39
N LEU A 149 17.06 7.03 13.96
CA LEU A 149 16.68 6.84 12.57
C LEU A 149 16.35 8.17 11.87
N ARG A 150 15.60 9.05 12.54
CA ARG A 150 15.20 10.37 12.00
C ARG A 150 16.37 11.22 11.49
N TYR A 151 17.54 11.09 12.07
CA TYR A 151 18.69 11.90 11.69
C TYR A 151 19.39 11.38 10.43
N GLY A 152 19.30 10.09 10.15
CA GLY A 152 19.85 9.47 8.94
C GLY A 152 18.94 9.59 7.73
N LEU A 153 17.62 9.63 7.93
CA LEU A 153 16.64 9.63 6.83
C LEU A 153 16.80 10.79 5.84
N PRO A 154 17.05 12.05 6.23
CA PRO A 154 17.25 13.14 5.28
C PRO A 154 18.41 12.89 4.30
N LEU A 155 19.49 12.26 4.80
CA LEU A 155 20.62 11.87 3.97
C LEU A 155 20.25 10.71 3.05
N ALA A 156 19.59 9.66 3.57
CA ALA A 156 19.10 8.53 2.78
C ALA A 156 18.16 9.00 1.66
N TYR A 157 17.24 9.92 1.94
CA TYR A 157 16.31 10.48 0.94
C TYR A 157 16.96 11.40 -0.11
N ARG A 158 18.22 11.76 0.05
CA ARG A 158 19.02 12.40 -1.00
C ARG A 158 19.87 11.38 -1.75
N PHE A 159 20.47 10.45 -1.00
CA PHE A 159 21.40 9.47 -1.54
C PHE A 159 20.70 8.42 -2.42
N LEU A 160 19.57 7.84 -1.96
CA LEU A 160 18.88 6.77 -2.70
C LEU A 160 18.39 7.20 -4.10
N PRO A 161 17.74 8.38 -4.29
CA PRO A 161 17.40 8.86 -5.62
C PRO A 161 18.60 9.17 -6.50
N TRP A 162 19.68 9.71 -5.92
CA TRP A 162 20.93 9.94 -6.65
C TRP A 162 21.52 8.61 -7.14
N LEU A 163 21.63 7.61 -6.27
CA LEU A 163 22.12 6.29 -6.62
C LEU A 163 21.26 5.63 -7.71
N ALA A 164 19.93 5.70 -7.57
CA ALA A 164 18.98 5.19 -8.55
C ALA A 164 19.13 5.87 -9.92
N ARG A 165 19.40 7.17 -9.93
CA ARG A 165 19.64 7.93 -11.16
C ARG A 165 20.93 7.49 -11.85
N VAL A 166 22.02 7.34 -11.10
CA VAL A 166 23.33 6.91 -11.63
C VAL A 166 23.26 5.49 -12.18
N GLN A 167 22.65 4.58 -11.45
CA GLN A 167 22.54 3.17 -11.83
C GLN A 167 21.41 2.92 -12.86
N GLY A 168 20.44 3.82 -12.97
CA GLY A 168 19.22 3.66 -13.77
C GLY A 168 18.07 3.01 -13.01
N VAL A 169 18.36 2.33 -11.89
CA VAL A 169 17.42 1.70 -10.94
C VAL A 169 18.01 1.74 -9.54
N LEU A 170 17.18 1.55 -8.51
CA LEU A 170 17.66 1.26 -7.16
C LEU A 170 17.69 -0.27 -6.94
N HIS A 171 18.87 -0.82 -6.71
CA HIS A 171 19.03 -2.22 -6.27
C HIS A 171 18.85 -2.32 -4.76
N GLY A 172 17.62 -2.16 -4.28
CA GLY A 172 17.30 -2.07 -2.86
C GLY A 172 17.65 -3.31 -2.05
N ARG A 173 17.56 -4.52 -2.65
CA ARG A 173 17.96 -5.78 -1.98
C ARG A 173 19.42 -5.76 -1.48
N ARG A 174 20.33 -5.09 -2.20
CA ARG A 174 21.73 -4.92 -1.79
C ARG A 174 21.88 -3.99 -0.58
N LEU A 175 20.86 -3.19 -0.31
CA LEU A 175 20.80 -2.26 0.80
C LEU A 175 19.90 -2.77 1.95
N GLY A 176 19.41 -4.03 1.84
CA GLY A 176 18.48 -4.61 2.80
C GLY A 176 17.08 -3.95 2.80
N PHE A 177 16.72 -3.28 1.72
CA PHE A 177 15.48 -2.49 1.60
C PHE A 177 14.88 -2.61 0.19
N ALA A 178 13.57 -2.83 0.11
CA ALA A 178 12.81 -2.91 -1.15
C ALA A 178 13.32 -3.98 -2.14
N GLY A 179 12.95 -3.84 -3.43
CA GLY A 179 13.33 -4.71 -4.53
C GLY A 179 14.35 -4.08 -5.48
N THR A 180 14.11 -4.22 -6.79
CA THR A 180 14.76 -3.43 -7.84
C THR A 180 13.75 -2.40 -8.31
N GLU A 181 13.93 -1.15 -7.87
CA GLU A 181 12.93 -0.11 -7.98
C GLU A 181 13.25 0.89 -9.08
N ALA A 182 12.19 1.40 -9.71
CA ALA A 182 12.29 2.48 -10.68
C ALA A 182 12.81 3.77 -10.03
N ARG A 183 13.69 4.48 -10.72
CA ARG A 183 14.33 5.69 -10.17
C ARG A 183 13.33 6.81 -9.86
N SER A 184 12.29 6.98 -10.69
CA SER A 184 11.26 7.99 -10.45
C SER A 184 10.36 7.64 -9.28
N LEU A 185 10.05 6.35 -9.03
CA LEU A 185 9.33 5.88 -7.85
C LEU A 185 10.09 6.24 -6.57
N ILE A 186 11.39 5.95 -6.54
CA ILE A 186 12.25 6.29 -5.41
C ILE A 186 12.38 7.80 -5.23
N ALA A 187 12.43 8.57 -6.32
CA ALA A 187 12.50 10.03 -6.25
C ALA A 187 11.22 10.65 -5.67
N ASP A 188 10.04 10.16 -6.09
CA ASP A 188 8.75 10.61 -5.56
C ASP A 188 8.60 10.26 -4.07
N TRP A 189 8.88 9.00 -3.69
CA TRP A 189 8.86 8.57 -2.30
C TRP A 189 9.81 9.36 -1.41
N ALA A 190 11.05 9.55 -1.83
CA ALA A 190 12.04 10.32 -1.07
C ALA A 190 11.70 11.82 -0.99
N ARG A 191 10.97 12.35 -1.97
CA ARG A 191 10.44 13.72 -1.92
C ARG A 191 9.42 13.87 -0.80
N VAL A 192 8.47 12.92 -0.68
CA VAL A 192 7.52 12.90 0.45
C VAL A 192 8.29 12.80 1.77
N GLY A 193 9.27 11.90 1.84
CA GLY A 193 10.13 11.70 3.01
C GLY A 193 10.84 12.97 3.49
N ARG A 194 11.21 13.87 2.59
CA ARG A 194 11.88 15.14 2.92
C ARG A 194 10.92 16.29 3.22
N SER A 195 9.81 16.36 2.47
CA SER A 195 8.95 17.55 2.46
C SER A 195 7.65 17.39 3.23
N ASN A 196 7.27 16.16 3.60
CA ASN A 196 5.93 15.80 4.10
C ASN A 196 4.80 16.18 3.14
N ARG A 197 5.08 16.31 1.85
CA ARG A 197 4.07 16.63 0.82
C ARG A 197 4.01 15.54 -0.23
N TYR A 198 2.83 14.97 -0.41
CA TYR A 198 2.57 14.03 -1.50
C TYR A 198 2.51 14.79 -2.81
N ARG A 199 3.33 14.35 -3.76
CA ARG A 199 3.36 14.90 -5.11
C ARG A 199 3.91 13.85 -6.07
N ALA A 200 3.22 13.65 -7.19
CA ALA A 200 3.72 12.86 -8.31
C ALA A 200 4.34 13.77 -9.36
N ALA A 201 5.54 13.45 -9.79
CA ALA A 201 6.25 14.27 -10.79
C ALA A 201 5.48 14.28 -12.12
N GLY A 202 5.26 15.48 -12.69
CA GLY A 202 4.58 15.67 -13.97
C GLY A 202 3.05 15.45 -13.94
N ALA A 203 2.46 15.20 -12.77
CA ALA A 203 1.01 15.09 -12.66
C ALA A 203 0.33 16.48 -12.63
N PRO A 204 -0.87 16.61 -13.24
CA PRO A 204 -1.61 17.88 -13.27
C PRO A 204 -2.40 18.16 -11.99
N TRP A 205 -2.58 17.15 -11.12
CA TRP A 205 -3.38 17.22 -9.88
C TRP A 205 -2.50 17.43 -8.64
N ASP A 206 -3.06 18.07 -7.61
CA ASP A 206 -2.43 18.26 -6.29
C ASP A 206 -2.92 17.18 -5.32
N LEU A 207 -2.02 16.24 -4.94
CA LEU A 207 -2.34 15.16 -4.02
C LEU A 207 -2.62 15.65 -2.60
N GLU A 208 -2.01 16.74 -2.14
CA GLU A 208 -2.27 17.27 -0.80
C GLU A 208 -3.69 17.85 -0.71
N GLN A 209 -4.11 18.56 -1.74
CA GLN A 209 -5.48 19.07 -1.84
C GLN A 209 -6.49 17.93 -1.95
N ALA A 210 -6.20 16.93 -2.80
CA ALA A 210 -7.07 15.78 -2.96
C ALA A 210 -7.19 14.96 -1.66
N LEU A 211 -6.09 14.70 -0.94
CA LEU A 211 -6.11 14.01 0.34
C LEU A 211 -6.97 14.71 1.38
N ALA A 212 -6.95 16.05 1.42
CA ALA A 212 -7.74 16.82 2.36
C ALA A 212 -9.28 16.67 2.17
N SER A 213 -9.71 16.19 1.00
CA SER A 213 -11.16 15.95 0.70
C SER A 213 -11.60 14.50 0.94
N VAL A 214 -10.73 13.61 1.37
CA VAL A 214 -11.10 12.22 1.70
C VAL A 214 -11.98 12.19 2.94
N THR A 215 -13.14 11.53 2.83
CA THR A 215 -14.13 11.42 3.92
C THR A 215 -14.36 9.99 4.39
N CYS A 216 -13.95 8.98 3.61
CA CYS A 216 -14.15 7.59 3.98
C CYS A 216 -13.31 7.21 5.22
N PRO A 217 -13.87 6.41 6.16
CA PRO A 217 -13.15 6.00 7.36
C PRO A 217 -11.82 5.30 7.05
N VAL A 218 -10.84 5.48 7.95
CA VAL A 218 -9.51 4.89 7.89
C VAL A 218 -9.28 4.00 9.10
N ASP A 219 -8.96 2.73 8.89
CA ASP A 219 -8.51 1.82 9.94
C ASP A 219 -7.04 1.50 9.74
N GLY A 220 -6.25 1.80 10.73
CA GLY A 220 -4.81 1.61 10.72
C GLY A 220 -4.36 0.53 11.70
N VAL A 221 -3.47 -0.35 11.26
CA VAL A 221 -2.76 -1.29 12.13
C VAL A 221 -1.29 -0.91 12.16
N VAL A 222 -0.77 -0.69 13.35
CA VAL A 222 0.63 -0.41 13.64
C VAL A 222 1.20 -1.47 14.55
N PHE A 223 2.51 -1.66 14.52
CA PHE A 223 3.20 -2.69 15.27
C PHE A 223 4.18 -2.09 16.28
N ALA A 224 4.26 -2.71 17.46
CA ALA A 224 5.04 -2.16 18.58
C ALA A 224 6.54 -2.02 18.25
N HIS A 225 7.08 -2.90 17.41
CA HIS A 225 8.50 -2.91 17.02
C HIS A 225 8.75 -2.48 15.57
N ASP A 226 7.75 -1.87 14.92
CA ASP A 226 7.92 -1.37 13.55
C ASP A 226 8.71 -0.06 13.50
N ARG A 227 9.93 -0.14 12.98
CA ARG A 227 10.80 1.01 12.78
C ARG A 227 10.56 1.74 11.45
N PHE A 228 9.87 1.11 10.49
CA PHE A 228 9.60 1.67 9.17
C PHE A 228 8.23 2.29 9.04
N GLY A 229 7.28 1.88 9.89
CA GLY A 229 5.91 2.40 9.93
C GLY A 229 5.46 2.68 11.37
N PRO A 230 6.16 3.56 12.15
CA PRO A 230 5.75 3.86 13.52
C PRO A 230 4.39 4.56 13.55
N ALA A 231 3.69 4.47 14.69
CA ALA A 231 2.37 5.08 14.88
C ALA A 231 2.35 6.58 14.52
N THR A 232 3.43 7.30 14.84
CA THR A 232 3.59 8.71 14.46
C THR A 232 3.56 8.97 12.95
N ALA A 233 4.06 8.02 12.16
CA ALA A 233 4.00 8.12 10.70
C ALA A 233 2.57 7.89 10.18
N LEU A 234 1.82 6.96 10.77
CA LEU A 234 0.41 6.73 10.43
C LEU A 234 -0.45 7.94 10.84
N HIS A 235 -0.28 8.47 12.05
CA HIS A 235 -0.96 9.70 12.47
C HIS A 235 -0.70 10.86 11.50
N ALA A 236 0.53 11.02 11.04
CA ALA A 236 0.89 12.07 10.09
C ALA A 236 0.26 11.86 8.69
N LEU A 237 0.01 10.62 8.28
CA LEU A 237 -0.73 10.32 7.06
C LEU A 237 -2.23 10.60 7.24
N CYS A 238 -2.85 10.15 8.35
CA CYS A 238 -4.25 10.43 8.66
C CYS A 238 -4.53 11.93 8.79
N ALA A 239 -3.60 12.69 9.36
CA ALA A 239 -3.72 14.15 9.48
C ALA A 239 -3.82 14.89 8.12
N LYS A 240 -3.47 14.24 7.01
CA LYS A 240 -3.68 14.78 5.65
C LYS A 240 -5.12 14.58 5.14
N MET A 241 -5.89 13.77 5.84
CA MET A 241 -7.30 13.46 5.54
C MET A 241 -8.18 13.89 6.73
N PRO A 242 -8.26 15.20 7.03
CA PRO A 242 -8.88 15.69 8.27
C PRO A 242 -10.38 15.44 8.37
N GLN A 243 -11.04 15.13 7.26
CA GLN A 243 -12.46 14.80 7.21
C GLN A 243 -12.73 13.29 7.38
N ALA A 244 -11.70 12.44 7.31
CA ALA A 244 -11.82 11.00 7.45
C ALA A 244 -11.67 10.60 8.92
N PRO A 245 -12.69 9.97 9.55
CA PRO A 245 -12.51 9.38 10.88
C PRO A 245 -11.46 8.28 10.82
N ALA A 246 -10.54 8.27 11.78
CA ALA A 246 -9.44 7.32 11.82
C ALA A 246 -9.43 6.51 13.12
N THR A 247 -9.36 5.19 13.01
CA THR A 247 -9.20 4.24 14.12
C THR A 247 -7.86 3.54 13.97
N LEU A 248 -7.06 3.49 15.04
CA LEU A 248 -5.74 2.88 15.04
C LEU A 248 -5.67 1.72 16.03
N HIS A 249 -5.17 0.58 15.56
CA HIS A 249 -4.94 -0.63 16.35
C HIS A 249 -3.44 -0.84 16.50
N LEU A 250 -2.96 -0.86 17.74
CA LEU A 250 -1.58 -1.26 18.05
C LEU A 250 -1.57 -2.76 18.35
N LEU A 251 -0.76 -3.52 17.59
CA LEU A 251 -0.52 -4.93 17.83
C LEU A 251 0.93 -5.15 18.28
N ASP A 252 1.08 -5.90 19.35
CA ASP A 252 2.37 -6.31 19.91
C ASP A 252 2.71 -7.77 19.57
N ASP A 253 3.83 -8.26 20.09
CA ASP A 253 4.31 -9.63 19.86
C ASP A 253 3.32 -10.66 20.43
N ALA A 254 2.67 -10.37 21.56
CA ALA A 254 1.71 -11.27 22.18
C ALA A 254 0.45 -11.42 21.34
N ALA A 255 -0.05 -10.32 20.78
CA ALA A 255 -1.22 -10.31 19.90
C ALA A 255 -0.95 -11.03 18.55
N LEU A 256 0.28 -10.93 18.03
CA LEU A 256 0.65 -11.53 16.75
C LEU A 256 1.14 -12.98 16.87
N GLY A 257 1.69 -13.39 18.00
CA GLY A 257 2.41 -14.67 18.17
C GLY A 257 3.78 -14.70 17.44
N VAL A 258 4.20 -13.58 16.88
CA VAL A 258 5.50 -13.36 16.23
C VAL A 258 5.97 -11.95 16.57
N ARG A 259 7.22 -11.61 16.20
CA ARG A 259 7.70 -10.23 16.37
C ARG A 259 6.81 -9.24 15.62
N SER A 260 6.35 -8.21 16.31
CA SER A 260 5.47 -7.17 15.78
C SER A 260 6.29 -6.10 15.02
N ASP A 261 6.91 -6.52 13.92
CA ASP A 261 7.68 -5.65 13.04
C ASP A 261 7.03 -5.44 11.67
N HIS A 262 7.70 -4.68 10.82
CA HIS A 262 7.18 -4.24 9.53
C HIS A 262 6.73 -5.37 8.60
N PHE A 263 7.36 -6.55 8.67
CA PHE A 263 7.15 -7.65 7.72
C PHE A 263 6.72 -8.97 8.37
N ALA A 264 7.09 -9.24 9.62
CA ALA A 264 6.87 -10.55 10.24
C ALA A 264 5.37 -10.88 10.38
N TRP A 265 4.49 -9.87 10.55
CA TRP A 265 3.04 -10.02 10.60
C TRP A 265 2.47 -10.75 9.37
N MET A 266 3.11 -10.66 8.20
CA MET A 266 2.65 -11.31 6.96
C MET A 266 2.67 -12.84 7.06
N ARG A 267 3.46 -13.39 7.98
CA ARG A 267 3.53 -14.84 8.27
C ARG A 267 2.50 -15.28 9.32
N ALA A 268 2.01 -14.34 10.13
CA ALA A 268 0.98 -14.56 11.16
C ALA A 268 -0.13 -13.50 11.05
N PRO A 269 -0.89 -13.47 9.93
CA PRO A 269 -1.77 -12.35 9.59
C PRO A 269 -3.12 -12.38 10.32
N ILE A 270 -3.41 -13.42 11.11
CA ILE A 270 -4.74 -13.67 11.69
C ILE A 270 -5.21 -12.51 12.57
N ALA A 271 -4.34 -12.00 13.46
CA ALA A 271 -4.67 -10.87 14.32
C ALA A 271 -4.89 -9.57 13.55
N VAL A 272 -4.08 -9.32 12.50
CA VAL A 272 -4.25 -8.17 11.61
C VAL A 272 -5.57 -8.27 10.85
N ALA A 273 -5.89 -9.43 10.29
CA ALA A 273 -7.16 -9.67 9.59
C ALA A 273 -8.36 -9.52 10.53
N ALA A 274 -8.25 -9.95 11.79
CA ALA A 274 -9.30 -9.79 12.80
C ALA A 274 -9.51 -8.32 13.16
N ALA A 275 -8.44 -7.57 13.45
CA ALA A 275 -8.52 -6.15 13.80
C ALA A 275 -9.19 -5.33 12.69
N LEU A 276 -8.79 -5.53 11.42
CA LEU A 276 -9.40 -4.86 10.28
C LEU A 276 -10.85 -5.27 10.05
N ARG A 277 -11.19 -6.57 10.28
CA ARG A 277 -12.55 -7.06 10.08
C ARG A 277 -13.54 -6.49 11.10
N THR A 278 -13.11 -6.29 12.34
CA THR A 278 -13.94 -5.72 13.41
C THR A 278 -14.42 -4.31 13.03
N SER A 279 -13.60 -3.52 12.38
CA SER A 279 -13.94 -2.15 11.96
C SER A 279 -15.11 -2.05 10.97
N LEU A 280 -15.51 -3.13 10.32
CA LEU A 280 -16.70 -3.14 9.45
C LEU A 280 -18.02 -3.22 10.23
N HIS A 281 -18.00 -3.53 11.51
CA HIS A 281 -19.18 -3.59 12.37
C HIS A 281 -19.43 -2.28 13.12
N ASP A 282 -18.40 -1.47 13.33
CA ASP A 282 -18.49 -0.18 14.00
C ASP A 282 -19.04 0.87 13.01
N ARG A 283 -20.37 0.99 12.98
CA ARG A 283 -21.12 2.01 12.24
C ARG A 283 -21.63 3.07 13.19
#